data_1a06ce2d04c506ed6a4b04f5c743e641
#
_entry.id   1a06ce2d04c506ed6a4b04f5c743e641
#
_cell.length_a   1.000
_cell.length_b   1.000
_cell.length_c   1.000
_cell.angle_alpha   90.00
_cell.angle_beta   90.00
_cell.angle_gamma   90.00
#
_symmetry.space_group_name_H-M   'P 1'
#
loop_
_entity.id
_entity.type
_entity.pdbx_description
1 polymer ?
#
loop_
_entity_poly.entity_id
_entity_poly.type
_entity_poly.pdbx_seq_one_letter_code
_entity_poly.pdbx_strand_id
1 'polypeptide(L)'
;MLRQVIEGVGLDVQTFEPYPDRASVVARIEGYDPDAPSLCLMGHTDVVPVSPDGWTHDPFGGEIIDGEVWGRGAVDMLNITSSMAVAFRHLADTNFRPKGDIVFFGVADEEAGSTVGAQWFSENEWDAVDADYVLTESGGIHLGNPETPSIMMNVGEKGIEWRRIRVHGTPGHGSRPFRSDNALVRAAAVVQRLAEYRPQPRFSELWRGQVASFGFDDETTRALLDPGAITEYLEEFPFPGIASHFYSCTHTTMSPNVVNSPHEQKSNIIPDLIEIEVDIRTLPGEGPEEVDAHLRAALGDLADAVEVETVLAYPSTLSPTTTPLWESMQRAVAKPFPTADIAAHLIVGFTDSRVYREHGRVAYGAGLFSPSLDAISYSDRFHGNDERIDVESMALSTQFFLDTVRDFGTRDHR
;
A
#
# COMPACT_ATOMS: atom_id res chain seq x y z
N MET A 1 12.38 3.71 20.67
CA MET A 1 11.62 2.53 21.19
C MET A 1 12.03 1.25 20.46
N LEU A 2 11.87 1.08 19.14
CA LEU A 2 12.25 -0.14 18.41
C LEU A 2 13.69 -0.58 18.66
N ARG A 3 14.66 0.38 18.57
CA ARG A 3 16.05 0.10 18.90
C ARG A 3 16.22 -0.56 20.27
N GLN A 4 15.50 -0.09 21.30
CA GLN A 4 15.54 -0.66 22.66
C GLN A 4 14.99 -2.09 22.71
N VAL A 5 14.04 -2.42 21.84
CA VAL A 5 13.48 -3.79 21.76
C VAL A 5 14.51 -4.76 21.20
N ILE A 6 15.28 -4.37 20.18
CA ILE A 6 16.22 -5.25 19.48
C ILE A 6 17.66 -5.18 20.00
N GLU A 7 18.02 -4.17 20.81
CA GLU A 7 19.34 -4.06 21.45
C GLU A 7 19.58 -5.11 22.54
N GLY A 8 20.85 -5.40 22.83
CA GLY A 8 21.27 -6.17 24.01
C GLY A 8 21.29 -7.68 23.83
N VAL A 9 21.07 -8.21 22.60
CA VAL A 9 21.14 -9.63 22.27
C VAL A 9 22.35 -10.01 21.42
N GLY A 10 23.39 -9.16 21.45
CA GLY A 10 24.63 -9.41 20.71
C GLY A 10 24.57 -9.00 19.23
N LEU A 11 23.50 -8.33 18.81
CA LEU A 11 23.37 -7.80 17.45
C LEU A 11 23.95 -6.40 17.35
N ASP A 12 24.54 -6.09 16.19
CA ASP A 12 24.84 -4.70 15.79
C ASP A 12 23.55 -4.04 15.30
N VAL A 13 23.13 -3.00 16.02
CA VAL A 13 21.93 -2.23 15.71
C VAL A 13 22.32 -0.86 15.21
N GLN A 14 22.18 -0.64 13.92
CA GLN A 14 22.50 0.60 13.24
C GLN A 14 21.30 1.55 13.21
N THR A 15 21.58 2.84 13.24
CA THR A 15 20.56 3.89 13.10
C THR A 15 21.02 4.85 12.02
N PHE A 16 20.14 5.10 11.06
CA PHE A 16 20.37 6.02 9.95
C PHE A 16 19.36 7.17 10.06
N GLU A 17 19.85 8.39 10.07
CA GLU A 17 19.04 9.60 10.23
C GLU A 17 19.41 10.62 9.14
N PRO A 18 19.01 10.37 7.87
CA PRO A 18 19.35 11.26 6.75
C PRO A 18 18.71 12.64 6.86
N TYR A 19 17.63 12.74 7.62
CA TYR A 19 16.92 13.98 7.91
C TYR A 19 16.55 14.03 9.42
N PRO A 20 16.64 15.18 10.09
CA PRO A 20 16.32 15.30 11.52
C PRO A 20 14.95 14.72 11.87
N ASP A 21 14.90 13.94 12.95
CA ASP A 21 13.70 13.27 13.47
C ASP A 21 13.08 12.21 12.50
N ARG A 22 13.82 11.76 11.49
CA ARG A 22 13.43 10.72 10.52
C ARG A 22 14.45 9.57 10.57
N ALA A 23 14.52 8.89 11.70
CA ALA A 23 15.49 7.83 11.92
C ALA A 23 14.93 6.45 11.57
N SER A 24 15.69 5.70 10.77
CA SER A 24 15.46 4.29 10.49
C SER A 24 16.42 3.42 11.31
N VAL A 25 16.00 2.20 11.65
CA VAL A 25 16.75 1.24 12.45
C VAL A 25 16.96 -0.04 11.67
N VAL A 26 18.20 -0.50 11.57
CA VAL A 26 18.57 -1.73 10.87
C VAL A 26 19.34 -2.65 11.82
N ALA A 27 19.01 -3.95 11.78
CA ALA A 27 19.75 -4.99 12.48
C ALA A 27 19.81 -6.27 11.63
N ARG A 28 20.84 -7.09 11.80
CA ARG A 28 21.05 -8.29 11.00
C ARG A 28 21.41 -9.48 11.89
N ILE A 29 20.79 -10.62 11.65
CA ILE A 29 21.23 -11.94 12.09
C ILE A 29 21.96 -12.57 10.90
N GLU A 30 23.27 -12.70 11.01
CA GLU A 30 24.10 -13.25 9.93
C GLU A 30 23.80 -14.72 9.67
N GLY A 31 23.63 -15.06 8.40
CA GLY A 31 23.54 -16.43 7.91
C GLY A 31 24.90 -17.13 7.91
N TYR A 32 24.89 -18.47 7.85
CA TYR A 32 26.11 -19.23 7.75
C TYR A 32 26.45 -19.70 6.33
N ASP A 33 25.54 -19.55 5.38
CA ASP A 33 25.69 -19.91 3.97
C ASP A 33 25.46 -18.65 3.10
N PRO A 34 26.52 -18.04 2.57
CA PRO A 34 26.40 -16.81 1.78
C PRO A 34 25.69 -16.98 0.44
N ASP A 35 25.50 -18.24 -0.01
CA ASP A 35 24.74 -18.54 -1.24
C ASP A 35 23.26 -18.81 -0.95
N ALA A 36 22.84 -18.82 0.31
CA ALA A 36 21.44 -18.98 0.68
C ALA A 36 20.69 -17.63 0.61
N PRO A 37 19.40 -17.64 0.20
CA PRO A 37 18.64 -16.40 0.07
C PRO A 37 18.41 -15.74 1.42
N SER A 38 18.51 -14.42 1.43
CA SER A 38 18.27 -13.54 2.56
C SER A 38 16.81 -13.09 2.66
N LEU A 39 16.39 -12.70 3.87
CA LEU A 39 15.03 -12.23 4.16
C LEU A 39 15.07 -10.95 5.01
N CYS A 40 14.37 -9.90 4.56
CA CYS A 40 14.14 -8.69 5.33
C CYS A 40 12.71 -8.68 5.93
N LEU A 41 12.62 -8.33 7.20
CA LEU A 41 11.40 -7.94 7.89
C LEU A 41 11.38 -6.41 7.92
N MET A 42 10.60 -5.78 7.05
CA MET A 42 10.52 -4.33 6.89
C MET A 42 9.19 -3.79 7.40
N GLY A 43 9.25 -2.79 8.26
CA GLY A 43 8.04 -2.11 8.72
C GLY A 43 8.28 -0.64 8.97
N HIS A 44 7.35 0.21 8.50
CA HIS A 44 7.47 1.64 8.76
C HIS A 44 7.15 2.00 10.21
N THR A 45 7.66 3.15 10.64
CA THR A 45 7.62 3.60 12.03
C THR A 45 6.90 4.93 12.20
N ASP A 46 6.66 5.61 11.12
CA ASP A 46 5.86 6.83 11.05
C ASP A 46 4.36 6.50 10.88
N VAL A 47 3.54 7.49 11.06
CA VAL A 47 2.08 7.39 11.00
C VAL A 47 1.49 8.67 10.45
N VAL A 48 0.32 8.60 9.82
CA VAL A 48 -0.40 9.80 9.35
C VAL A 48 -0.87 10.68 10.51
N PRO A 49 -1.06 11.98 10.29
CA PRO A 49 -1.59 12.90 11.29
C PRO A 49 -2.97 12.50 11.81
N VAL A 50 -3.31 12.97 12.99
CA VAL A 50 -4.61 12.75 13.64
C VAL A 50 -5.44 14.04 13.69
N SER A 51 -6.77 13.89 13.67
CA SER A 51 -7.71 14.93 14.06
C SER A 51 -8.21 14.64 15.47
N PRO A 52 -7.64 15.24 16.53
CA PRO A 52 -7.85 14.81 17.92
C PRO A 52 -9.31 14.78 18.35
N ASP A 53 -10.12 15.72 17.85
CA ASP A 53 -11.54 15.84 18.22
C ASP A 53 -12.41 14.65 17.77
N GLY A 54 -11.89 13.78 16.90
CA GLY A 54 -12.59 12.60 16.39
C GLY A 54 -12.27 11.29 17.12
N TRP A 55 -11.39 11.32 18.14
CA TRP A 55 -10.94 10.13 18.85
C TRP A 55 -11.65 9.94 20.20
N THR A 56 -12.04 8.70 20.49
CA THR A 56 -12.65 8.31 21.78
C THR A 56 -11.59 8.20 22.88
N HIS A 57 -10.37 7.78 22.53
CA HIS A 57 -9.21 7.63 23.41
C HIS A 57 -8.02 8.40 22.86
N ASP A 58 -6.96 8.57 23.68
CA ASP A 58 -5.74 9.25 23.24
C ASP A 58 -5.11 8.50 22.04
N PRO A 59 -5.02 9.13 20.86
CA PRO A 59 -4.48 8.48 19.65
C PRO A 59 -3.00 8.10 19.78
N PHE A 60 -2.28 8.60 20.76
CA PHE A 60 -0.88 8.28 21.02
C PHE A 60 -0.65 7.59 22.37
N GLY A 61 -1.74 7.20 23.06
CA GLY A 61 -1.68 6.54 24.36
C GLY A 61 -1.19 5.09 24.28
N GLY A 62 -1.53 4.37 23.22
CA GLY A 62 -1.22 2.94 23.09
C GLY A 62 -1.86 2.09 24.18
N GLU A 63 -3.02 2.49 24.68
CA GLU A 63 -3.71 1.81 25.77
C GLU A 63 -4.37 0.52 25.30
N ILE A 64 -4.38 -0.49 26.19
CA ILE A 64 -5.13 -1.73 25.95
C ILE A 64 -6.50 -1.60 26.62
N ILE A 65 -7.54 -1.51 25.80
CA ILE A 65 -8.92 -1.34 26.24
C ILE A 65 -9.76 -2.47 25.64
N ASP A 66 -10.44 -3.22 26.48
CA ASP A 66 -11.29 -4.36 26.08
C ASP A 66 -10.58 -5.40 25.19
N GLY A 67 -9.25 -5.57 25.36
CA GLY A 67 -8.44 -6.52 24.59
C GLY A 67 -7.95 -5.99 23.24
N GLU A 68 -8.16 -4.71 22.93
CA GLU A 68 -7.62 -4.04 21.75
C GLU A 68 -6.58 -2.97 22.15
N VAL A 69 -5.51 -2.86 21.38
CA VAL A 69 -4.51 -1.78 21.47
C VAL A 69 -5.03 -0.61 20.64
N TRP A 70 -5.26 0.52 21.31
CA TRP A 70 -5.80 1.73 20.70
C TRP A 70 -4.69 2.72 20.39
N GLY A 71 -4.69 3.25 19.19
CA GLY A 71 -3.78 4.32 18.80
C GLY A 71 -3.57 4.43 17.30
N ARG A 72 -3.16 5.59 16.85
CA ARG A 72 -2.71 5.82 15.47
C ARG A 72 -1.52 4.92 15.17
N GLY A 73 -1.56 4.18 14.04
CA GLY A 73 -0.58 3.18 13.67
C GLY A 73 -0.89 1.77 14.23
N ALA A 74 -1.99 1.60 14.98
CA ALA A 74 -2.37 0.29 15.52
C ALA A 74 -2.73 -0.71 14.41
N VAL A 75 -3.10 -0.24 13.23
CA VAL A 75 -3.37 -1.04 12.03
C VAL A 75 -2.33 -0.76 10.94
N ASP A 76 -1.96 0.50 10.75
CA ASP A 76 -1.02 0.97 9.71
C ASP A 76 0.19 1.66 10.32
N MET A 77 1.32 0.94 10.43
CA MET A 77 1.52 -0.52 10.46
C MET A 77 2.27 -0.96 11.73
N LEU A 78 2.20 -0.15 12.82
CA LEU A 78 3.01 -0.41 14.03
C LEU A 78 2.70 -1.76 14.70
N ASN A 79 1.49 -2.32 14.50
CA ASN A 79 1.15 -3.69 14.92
C ASN A 79 2.07 -4.72 14.24
N ILE A 80 2.25 -4.61 12.92
CA ILE A 80 3.10 -5.50 12.12
C ILE A 80 4.57 -5.22 12.43
N THR A 81 5.00 -3.94 12.44
CA THR A 81 6.37 -3.54 12.76
C THR A 81 6.81 -4.05 14.13
N SER A 82 5.95 -3.91 15.15
CA SER A 82 6.24 -4.43 16.50
C SER A 82 6.25 -5.96 16.55
N SER A 83 5.33 -6.63 15.85
CA SER A 83 5.29 -8.09 15.74
C SER A 83 6.57 -8.65 15.10
N MET A 84 7.05 -8.02 14.02
CA MET A 84 8.33 -8.35 13.38
C MET A 84 9.51 -8.11 14.32
N ALA A 85 9.55 -6.97 15.03
CA ALA A 85 10.61 -6.66 15.97
C ALA A 85 10.71 -7.67 17.13
N VAL A 86 9.56 -8.10 17.67
CA VAL A 86 9.50 -9.12 18.73
C VAL A 86 9.92 -10.48 18.21
N ALA A 87 9.47 -10.88 17.02
CA ALA A 87 9.89 -12.12 16.38
C ALA A 87 11.40 -12.14 16.10
N PHE A 88 11.94 -11.06 15.53
CA PHE A 88 13.37 -10.90 15.25
C PHE A 88 14.20 -10.94 16.53
N ARG A 89 13.79 -10.21 17.59
CA ARG A 89 14.40 -10.26 18.91
C ARG A 89 14.45 -11.67 19.49
N HIS A 90 13.32 -12.41 19.41
CA HIS A 90 13.24 -13.78 19.91
C HIS A 90 14.18 -14.74 19.16
N LEU A 91 14.34 -14.57 17.83
CA LEU A 91 15.30 -15.35 17.04
C LEU A 91 16.73 -15.09 17.53
N ALA A 92 17.10 -13.85 17.77
CA ALA A 92 18.42 -13.49 18.30
C ALA A 92 18.65 -14.02 19.71
N ASP A 93 17.70 -13.84 20.63
CA ASP A 93 17.78 -14.33 22.02
C ASP A 93 17.95 -15.86 22.09
N THR A 94 17.36 -16.59 21.14
CA THR A 94 17.45 -18.06 21.06
C THR A 94 18.66 -18.54 20.26
N ASN A 95 19.55 -17.64 19.85
CA ASN A 95 20.73 -17.92 19.01
C ASN A 95 20.34 -18.70 17.72
N PHE A 96 19.25 -18.30 17.09
CA PHE A 96 18.83 -18.86 15.82
C PHE A 96 19.93 -18.64 14.76
N ARG A 97 20.27 -19.69 14.03
CA ARG A 97 21.29 -19.64 12.97
C ARG A 97 20.64 -19.94 11.61
N PRO A 98 20.22 -18.89 10.89
CA PRO A 98 19.66 -19.07 9.54
C PRO A 98 20.75 -19.44 8.53
N LYS A 99 20.35 -20.00 7.38
CA LYS A 99 21.24 -20.17 6.23
C LYS A 99 21.64 -18.83 5.65
N GLY A 100 20.71 -18.08 5.08
CA GLY A 100 20.91 -16.71 4.61
C GLY A 100 20.62 -15.69 5.71
N ASP A 101 21.02 -14.45 5.48
CA ASP A 101 20.83 -13.37 6.43
C ASP A 101 19.36 -13.08 6.71
N ILE A 102 19.06 -12.72 7.95
CA ILE A 102 17.77 -12.13 8.33
C ILE A 102 18.00 -10.67 8.72
N VAL A 103 17.38 -9.76 8.00
CA VAL A 103 17.45 -8.31 8.26
C VAL A 103 16.16 -7.86 8.92
N PHE A 104 16.26 -7.02 9.94
CA PHE A 104 15.16 -6.21 10.45
C PHE A 104 15.37 -4.77 10.01
N PHE A 105 14.37 -4.18 9.37
CA PHE A 105 14.40 -2.81 8.87
C PHE A 105 13.18 -2.04 9.37
N GLY A 106 13.34 -1.28 10.45
CA GLY A 106 12.35 -0.31 10.92
C GLY A 106 12.55 1.00 10.18
N VAL A 107 11.80 1.22 9.11
CA VAL A 107 11.96 2.33 8.18
C VAL A 107 11.12 3.54 8.58
N ALA A 108 11.61 4.74 8.32
CA ALA A 108 10.88 5.99 8.51
C ALA A 108 10.32 6.49 7.17
N ASP A 109 9.35 7.43 7.20
CA ASP A 109 8.94 8.27 6.07
C ASP A 109 8.08 7.57 4.99
N GLU A 110 7.54 6.40 5.25
CA GLU A 110 6.66 5.70 4.29
C GLU A 110 5.43 6.56 3.97
N GLU A 111 4.74 7.01 5.00
CA GLU A 111 3.51 7.83 4.94
C GLU A 111 3.74 9.23 4.33
N ALA A 112 5.00 9.65 4.22
CA ALA A 112 5.38 10.91 3.58
C ALA A 112 6.03 10.71 2.19
N GLY A 113 6.01 9.48 1.64
CA GLY A 113 6.47 9.15 0.29
C GLY A 113 7.87 8.56 0.21
N SER A 114 8.41 8.05 1.32
CA SER A 114 9.66 7.27 1.42
C SER A 114 10.96 7.99 1.00
N THR A 115 10.93 9.30 0.79
CA THR A 115 12.07 10.05 0.21
C THR A 115 13.30 10.07 1.10
N VAL A 116 13.11 9.99 2.42
CA VAL A 116 14.19 9.86 3.43
C VAL A 116 14.15 8.51 4.15
N GLY A 117 13.26 7.61 3.69
CA GLY A 117 13.11 6.22 4.11
C GLY A 117 13.67 5.24 3.08
N ALA A 118 12.86 4.28 2.63
CA ALA A 118 13.27 3.19 1.74
C ALA A 118 13.91 3.69 0.43
N GLN A 119 13.40 4.78 -0.16
CA GLN A 119 13.98 5.38 -1.34
C GLN A 119 15.42 5.87 -1.08
N TRP A 120 15.65 6.57 0.05
CA TRP A 120 16.98 7.02 0.42
C TRP A 120 17.96 5.85 0.60
N PHE A 121 17.53 4.76 1.23
CA PHE A 121 18.36 3.56 1.38
C PHE A 121 18.75 2.96 0.04
N SER A 122 17.82 2.91 -0.91
CA SER A 122 18.10 2.38 -2.26
C SER A 122 19.18 3.16 -3.00
N GLU A 123 19.33 4.43 -2.70
CA GLU A 123 20.27 5.34 -3.36
C GLU A 123 21.61 5.48 -2.62
N ASN A 124 21.63 5.28 -1.28
CA ASN A 124 22.78 5.64 -0.45
C ASN A 124 23.34 4.49 0.40
N GLU A 125 22.48 3.59 0.90
CA GLU A 125 22.87 2.58 1.91
C GLU A 125 22.18 1.23 1.62
N TRP A 126 22.06 0.86 0.33
CA TRP A 126 21.34 -0.34 -0.09
C TRP A 126 21.86 -1.61 0.58
N ASP A 127 23.19 -1.77 0.69
CA ASP A 127 23.82 -2.96 1.28
C ASP A 127 23.40 -3.21 2.73
N ALA A 128 22.98 -2.17 3.45
CA ALA A 128 22.51 -2.31 4.82
C ALA A 128 21.16 -3.03 4.92
N VAL A 129 20.32 -2.91 3.90
CA VAL A 129 18.93 -3.39 3.90
C VAL A 129 18.63 -4.39 2.79
N ASP A 130 19.54 -4.58 1.81
CA ASP A 130 19.32 -5.50 0.70
C ASP A 130 19.04 -6.92 1.19
N ALA A 131 18.00 -7.52 0.62
CA ALA A 131 17.62 -8.91 0.84
C ALA A 131 16.89 -9.45 -0.40
N ASP A 132 17.04 -10.74 -0.68
CA ASP A 132 16.38 -11.39 -1.81
C ASP A 132 14.87 -11.41 -1.67
N TYR A 133 14.38 -11.48 -0.42
CA TYR A 133 12.99 -11.55 -0.04
C TYR A 133 12.67 -10.52 1.05
N VAL A 134 11.45 -9.97 1.01
CA VAL A 134 10.96 -9.00 2.00
C VAL A 134 9.56 -9.35 2.44
N LEU A 135 9.30 -9.26 3.74
CA LEU A 135 7.96 -9.21 4.31
C LEU A 135 7.70 -7.82 4.88
N THR A 136 6.54 -7.27 4.57
CA THR A 136 6.10 -5.96 5.05
C THR A 136 4.60 -5.95 5.33
N GLU A 137 3.98 -4.79 5.30
CA GLU A 137 2.58 -4.52 5.62
C GLU A 137 1.55 -5.08 4.65
N SER A 138 0.29 -4.97 5.05
CA SER A 138 -0.90 -5.20 4.22
C SER A 138 -1.17 -6.66 3.87
N GLY A 139 -1.31 -7.49 4.88
CA GLY A 139 -1.74 -8.89 4.77
C GLY A 139 -2.29 -9.42 6.08
N GLY A 140 -2.80 -10.65 6.07
CA GLY A 140 -3.20 -11.37 7.28
C GLY A 140 -4.69 -11.47 7.55
N ILE A 141 -5.53 -10.81 6.77
CA ILE A 141 -7.00 -10.85 6.91
C ILE A 141 -7.56 -12.18 6.41
N HIS A 142 -8.49 -12.74 7.17
CA HIS A 142 -9.27 -13.93 6.79
C HIS A 142 -10.38 -13.54 5.82
N LEU A 143 -10.47 -14.25 4.70
CA LEU A 143 -11.47 -14.06 3.65
C LEU A 143 -12.23 -15.37 3.40
N GLY A 144 -13.42 -15.26 2.88
CA GLY A 144 -14.21 -16.41 2.41
C GLY A 144 -14.84 -17.23 3.51
N ASN A 145 -14.84 -18.56 3.32
CA ASN A 145 -15.49 -19.48 4.24
C ASN A 145 -14.67 -19.64 5.54
N PRO A 146 -15.26 -19.42 6.73
CA PRO A 146 -14.55 -19.59 8.00
C PRO A 146 -13.98 -21.00 8.26
N GLU A 147 -14.52 -22.06 7.63
CA GLU A 147 -14.00 -23.42 7.78
C GLU A 147 -12.77 -23.68 6.91
N THR A 148 -12.65 -22.94 5.79
CA THR A 148 -11.55 -23.02 4.83
C THR A 148 -11.19 -21.60 4.36
N PRO A 149 -10.66 -20.78 5.26
CA PRO A 149 -10.43 -19.38 4.93
C PRO A 149 -9.24 -19.21 3.98
N SER A 150 -9.29 -18.15 3.19
CA SER A 150 -8.14 -17.61 2.48
C SER A 150 -7.52 -16.48 3.28
N ILE A 151 -6.22 -16.53 3.54
CA ILE A 151 -5.50 -15.45 4.21
C ILE A 151 -4.91 -14.52 3.16
N MET A 152 -5.32 -13.27 3.20
CA MET A 152 -4.86 -12.24 2.25
C MET A 152 -3.36 -11.97 2.42
N MET A 153 -2.61 -12.02 1.33
CA MET A 153 -1.21 -11.60 1.24
C MET A 153 -1.05 -10.68 0.03
N ASN A 154 -0.46 -9.51 0.24
CA ASN A 154 -0.19 -8.60 -0.87
C ASN A 154 1.04 -9.01 -1.65
N VAL A 155 0.88 -9.10 -2.97
CA VAL A 155 1.96 -9.46 -3.89
C VAL A 155 2.37 -8.33 -4.81
N GLY A 156 1.66 -7.22 -4.79
CA GLY A 156 1.93 -6.10 -5.68
C GLY A 156 1.05 -4.90 -5.43
N GLU A 157 1.33 -3.85 -6.17
CA GLU A 157 0.69 -2.55 -6.03
C GLU A 157 0.45 -1.87 -7.38
N LYS A 158 -0.50 -0.95 -7.39
CA LYS A 158 -0.76 -0.11 -8.57
C LYS A 158 0.40 0.85 -8.81
N GLY A 159 0.58 1.22 -10.07
CA GLY A 159 1.51 2.31 -10.43
C GLY A 159 0.92 3.67 -10.06
N ILE A 160 1.80 4.64 -9.92
CA ILE A 160 1.48 6.06 -9.69
C ILE A 160 1.88 6.83 -10.92
N GLU A 161 0.97 7.65 -11.42
CA GLU A 161 1.20 8.48 -12.60
C GLU A 161 0.53 9.85 -12.38
N TRP A 162 1.04 10.63 -11.43
CA TRP A 162 0.47 11.94 -11.16
C TRP A 162 0.71 12.91 -12.31
N ARG A 163 -0.34 13.59 -12.71
CA ARG A 163 -0.30 14.59 -13.78
C ARG A 163 -0.75 15.95 -13.28
N ARG A 164 -0.11 16.98 -13.80
CA ARG A 164 -0.58 18.37 -13.71
C ARG A 164 -1.11 18.78 -15.07
N ILE A 165 -2.38 19.21 -15.10
CA ILE A 165 -3.05 19.71 -16.30
C ILE A 165 -3.15 21.22 -16.20
N ARG A 166 -2.51 21.94 -17.14
CA ARG A 166 -2.59 23.40 -17.25
C ARG A 166 -3.66 23.79 -18.24
N VAL A 167 -4.58 24.62 -17.77
CA VAL A 167 -5.70 25.14 -18.56
C VAL A 167 -5.51 26.63 -18.72
N HIS A 168 -5.23 27.04 -19.94
CA HIS A 168 -5.00 28.44 -20.29
C HIS A 168 -6.30 29.14 -20.63
N GLY A 169 -6.32 30.46 -20.44
CA GLY A 169 -7.39 31.37 -20.81
C GLY A 169 -6.82 32.77 -21.11
N THR A 170 -7.69 33.74 -21.20
CA THR A 170 -7.31 35.15 -21.45
C THR A 170 -7.70 36.00 -20.26
N PRO A 171 -6.73 36.71 -19.63
CA PRO A 171 -7.03 37.52 -18.47
C PRO A 171 -7.94 38.71 -18.84
N GLY A 172 -8.84 39.07 -17.91
CA GLY A 172 -9.78 40.13 -18.17
C GLY A 172 -10.44 40.69 -16.90
N HIS A 173 -11.24 41.74 -17.05
CA HIS A 173 -11.97 42.34 -15.93
C HIS A 173 -13.20 41.50 -15.58
N GLY A 174 -13.36 41.06 -14.33
CA GLY A 174 -14.43 40.18 -13.86
C GLY A 174 -15.85 40.67 -14.13
N SER A 175 -16.04 42.01 -14.30
CA SER A 175 -17.35 42.57 -14.66
C SER A 175 -17.72 42.44 -16.15
N ARG A 176 -16.84 41.87 -16.98
CA ARG A 176 -17.05 41.69 -18.42
C ARG A 176 -16.94 40.22 -18.84
N PRO A 177 -17.77 39.31 -18.26
CA PRO A 177 -17.63 37.86 -18.47
C PRO A 177 -18.20 37.39 -19.82
N PHE A 178 -18.94 38.22 -20.54
CA PHE A 178 -19.57 37.85 -21.80
C PHE A 178 -18.53 37.56 -22.88
N ARG A 179 -18.51 36.32 -23.41
CA ARG A 179 -17.55 35.82 -24.40
C ARG A 179 -16.09 35.91 -23.92
N SER A 180 -15.85 35.90 -22.60
CA SER A 180 -14.49 35.80 -22.08
C SER A 180 -13.98 34.38 -22.18
N ASP A 181 -12.67 34.25 -22.40
CA ASP A 181 -11.96 32.97 -22.36
C ASP A 181 -11.43 32.75 -20.93
N ASN A 182 -12.30 32.22 -20.07
CA ASN A 182 -12.03 32.05 -18.64
C ASN A 182 -11.42 30.67 -18.36
N ALA A 183 -10.15 30.64 -17.93
CA ALA A 183 -9.44 29.41 -17.61
C ALA A 183 -10.16 28.57 -16.55
N LEU A 184 -10.76 29.19 -15.53
CA LEU A 184 -11.46 28.46 -14.46
C LEU A 184 -12.72 27.74 -14.97
N VAL A 185 -13.47 28.35 -15.88
CA VAL A 185 -14.66 27.74 -16.48
C VAL A 185 -14.27 26.52 -17.33
N ARG A 186 -13.18 26.65 -18.08
CA ARG A 186 -12.63 25.54 -18.86
C ARG A 186 -12.06 24.42 -17.96
N ALA A 187 -11.35 24.81 -16.88
CA ALA A 187 -10.84 23.86 -15.88
C ALA A 187 -11.96 23.05 -15.21
N ALA A 188 -13.11 23.70 -14.92
CA ALA A 188 -14.28 23.00 -14.39
C ALA A 188 -14.79 21.91 -15.35
N ALA A 189 -14.78 22.16 -16.67
CA ALA A 189 -15.14 21.15 -17.66
C ALA A 189 -14.12 20.01 -17.74
N VAL A 190 -12.82 20.31 -17.59
CA VAL A 190 -11.76 19.29 -17.49
C VAL A 190 -11.97 18.38 -16.28
N VAL A 191 -12.19 18.97 -15.08
CA VAL A 191 -12.46 18.22 -13.85
C VAL A 191 -13.69 17.32 -14.00
N GLN A 192 -14.77 17.85 -14.56
CA GLN A 192 -15.99 17.08 -14.79
C GLN A 192 -15.74 15.87 -15.71
N ARG A 193 -15.03 16.07 -16.83
CA ARG A 193 -14.73 14.98 -17.76
C ARG A 193 -13.85 13.90 -17.14
N LEU A 194 -12.86 14.26 -16.36
CA LEU A 194 -12.01 13.30 -15.63
C LEU A 194 -12.84 12.51 -14.60
N ALA A 195 -13.73 13.18 -13.86
CA ALA A 195 -14.59 12.56 -12.86
C ALA A 195 -15.64 11.61 -13.47
N GLU A 196 -16.11 11.92 -14.66
CA GLU A 196 -17.12 11.11 -15.39
C GLU A 196 -16.47 10.00 -16.24
N TYR A 197 -15.17 10.03 -16.47
CA TYR A 197 -14.49 9.03 -17.28
C TYR A 197 -14.54 7.64 -16.64
N ARG A 198 -14.90 6.65 -17.43
CA ARG A 198 -14.94 5.24 -17.04
C ARG A 198 -14.07 4.42 -18.00
N PRO A 199 -12.84 4.08 -17.61
CA PRO A 199 -12.00 3.19 -18.40
C PRO A 199 -12.62 1.79 -18.51
N GLN A 200 -12.20 1.03 -19.50
CA GLN A 200 -12.60 -0.36 -19.61
C GLN A 200 -11.87 -1.19 -18.54
N PRO A 201 -12.56 -2.14 -17.88
CA PRO A 201 -11.91 -3.01 -16.90
C PRO A 201 -10.91 -3.96 -17.56
N ARG A 202 -9.81 -4.22 -16.86
CA ARG A 202 -8.80 -5.21 -17.26
C ARG A 202 -8.68 -6.27 -16.18
N PHE A 203 -8.91 -7.52 -16.54
CA PHE A 203 -8.84 -8.64 -15.61
C PHE A 203 -7.51 -9.37 -15.75
N SER A 204 -6.77 -9.42 -14.67
CA SER A 204 -5.57 -10.23 -14.51
C SER A 204 -5.91 -11.60 -13.87
N GLU A 205 -4.98 -12.54 -13.93
CA GLU A 205 -5.08 -13.78 -13.15
C GLU A 205 -5.10 -13.48 -11.64
N LEU A 206 -4.40 -12.43 -11.20
CA LEU A 206 -4.43 -11.97 -9.82
C LEU A 206 -5.86 -11.57 -9.41
N TRP A 207 -6.58 -10.79 -10.22
CA TRP A 207 -7.98 -10.43 -9.95
C TRP A 207 -8.89 -11.66 -9.85
N ARG A 208 -8.73 -12.65 -10.74
CA ARG A 208 -9.50 -13.89 -10.66
C ARG A 208 -9.24 -14.66 -9.36
N GLY A 209 -7.99 -14.72 -8.93
CA GLY A 209 -7.60 -15.29 -7.64
C GLY A 209 -8.18 -14.54 -6.45
N GLN A 210 -8.15 -13.19 -6.49
CA GLN A 210 -8.76 -12.36 -5.46
C GLN A 210 -10.27 -12.65 -5.33
N VAL A 211 -11.02 -12.62 -6.42
CA VAL A 211 -12.47 -12.94 -6.40
C VAL A 211 -12.73 -14.31 -5.82
N ALA A 212 -11.94 -15.32 -6.20
CA ALA A 212 -12.10 -16.68 -5.67
C ALA A 212 -11.85 -16.74 -4.15
N SER A 213 -10.91 -15.95 -3.61
CA SER A 213 -10.57 -15.95 -2.18
C SER A 213 -11.67 -15.38 -1.27
N PHE A 214 -12.55 -14.53 -1.81
CA PHE A 214 -13.67 -13.96 -1.05
C PHE A 214 -14.81 -14.94 -0.81
N GLY A 215 -14.89 -16.04 -1.57
CA GLY A 215 -15.93 -17.05 -1.40
C GLY A 215 -17.36 -16.55 -1.64
N PHE A 216 -17.52 -15.60 -2.57
CA PHE A 216 -18.83 -15.08 -2.96
C PHE A 216 -19.70 -16.16 -3.60
N ASP A 217 -21.02 -15.94 -3.63
CA ASP A 217 -21.94 -16.77 -4.37
C ASP A 217 -21.68 -16.71 -5.91
N ASP A 218 -22.31 -17.62 -6.65
CA ASP A 218 -22.10 -17.76 -8.09
C ASP A 218 -22.56 -16.51 -8.89
N GLU A 219 -23.55 -15.77 -8.40
CA GLU A 219 -24.08 -14.58 -9.07
C GLU A 219 -23.07 -13.42 -8.92
N THR A 220 -22.64 -13.13 -7.70
CA THR A 220 -21.62 -12.14 -7.37
C THR A 220 -20.30 -12.45 -8.08
N THR A 221 -19.85 -13.70 -8.01
CA THR A 221 -18.60 -14.15 -8.66
C THR A 221 -18.67 -13.92 -10.18
N ARG A 222 -19.80 -14.24 -10.81
CA ARG A 222 -19.99 -14.04 -12.26
C ARG A 222 -19.97 -12.56 -12.62
N ALA A 223 -20.65 -11.70 -11.85
CA ALA A 223 -20.68 -10.26 -12.10
C ALA A 223 -19.29 -9.62 -11.95
N LEU A 224 -18.53 -10.00 -10.92
CA LEU A 224 -17.15 -9.51 -10.69
C LEU A 224 -16.14 -10.01 -11.73
N LEU A 225 -16.45 -11.09 -12.45
CA LEU A 225 -15.59 -11.66 -13.51
C LEU A 225 -16.10 -11.37 -14.94
N ASP A 226 -17.16 -10.57 -15.10
CA ASP A 226 -17.67 -10.12 -16.39
C ASP A 226 -17.25 -8.67 -16.66
N PRO A 227 -16.35 -8.43 -17.65
CA PRO A 227 -15.94 -7.07 -18.00
C PRO A 227 -17.07 -6.15 -18.46
N GLY A 228 -18.17 -6.72 -18.96
CA GLY A 228 -19.35 -5.96 -19.40
C GLY A 228 -20.30 -5.59 -18.27
N ALA A 229 -20.21 -6.25 -17.13
CA ALA A 229 -21.15 -6.08 -16.02
C ALA A 229 -20.53 -5.45 -14.76
N ILE A 230 -19.23 -5.61 -14.54
CA ILE A 230 -18.58 -5.28 -13.26
C ILE A 230 -18.81 -3.84 -12.82
N THR A 231 -18.70 -2.86 -13.72
CA THR A 231 -18.81 -1.44 -13.35
C THR A 231 -20.22 -1.13 -12.82
N GLU A 232 -21.27 -1.54 -13.54
CA GLU A 232 -22.67 -1.35 -13.12
C GLU A 232 -22.97 -2.12 -11.83
N TYR A 233 -22.45 -3.35 -11.71
CA TYR A 233 -22.62 -4.16 -10.51
C TYR A 233 -21.99 -3.49 -9.26
N LEU A 234 -20.81 -2.88 -9.41
CA LEU A 234 -20.12 -2.20 -8.30
C LEU A 234 -20.81 -0.89 -7.89
N GLU A 235 -21.53 -0.19 -8.79
CA GLU A 235 -22.31 1.00 -8.45
C GLU A 235 -23.45 0.67 -7.47
N GLU A 236 -23.99 -0.54 -7.52
CA GLU A 236 -25.07 -1.03 -6.64
C GLU A 236 -24.58 -1.94 -5.50
N PHE A 237 -23.26 -2.15 -5.39
CA PHE A 237 -22.69 -3.05 -4.39
C PHE A 237 -22.94 -2.53 -2.96
N PRO A 238 -23.37 -3.38 -2.02
CA PRO A 238 -23.87 -2.93 -0.70
C PRO A 238 -22.78 -2.31 0.22
N PHE A 239 -21.50 -2.51 -0.11
CA PHE A 239 -20.37 -2.01 0.67
C PHE A 239 -19.53 -1.06 -0.20
N PRO A 240 -19.75 0.27 -0.14
CA PRO A 240 -19.08 1.23 -1.04
C PRO A 240 -17.55 1.21 -0.97
N GLY A 241 -16.97 0.98 0.21
CA GLY A 241 -15.51 0.87 0.38
C GLY A 241 -14.93 -0.33 -0.39
N ILE A 242 -15.59 -1.50 -0.30
CA ILE A 242 -15.19 -2.70 -1.03
C ILE A 242 -15.42 -2.50 -2.54
N ALA A 243 -16.54 -1.91 -2.94
CA ALA A 243 -16.82 -1.59 -4.34
C ALA A 243 -15.73 -0.70 -4.94
N SER A 244 -15.33 0.35 -4.24
CA SER A 244 -14.23 1.25 -4.64
C SER A 244 -12.90 0.52 -4.76
N HIS A 245 -12.59 -0.38 -3.82
CA HIS A 245 -11.39 -1.21 -3.88
C HIS A 245 -11.42 -2.14 -5.10
N PHE A 246 -12.51 -2.86 -5.34
CA PHE A 246 -12.67 -3.79 -6.48
C PHE A 246 -12.61 -3.05 -7.82
N TYR A 247 -13.24 -1.88 -7.90
CA TYR A 247 -13.11 -1.00 -9.06
C TYR A 247 -11.64 -0.65 -9.32
N SER A 248 -10.92 -0.26 -8.27
CA SER A 248 -9.51 0.12 -8.36
C SER A 248 -8.59 -1.06 -8.70
N CYS A 249 -8.94 -2.30 -8.33
CA CYS A 249 -8.21 -3.51 -8.72
C CYS A 249 -8.36 -3.89 -10.20
N THR A 250 -9.39 -3.36 -10.87
CA THR A 250 -9.74 -3.73 -12.24
C THR A 250 -9.69 -2.59 -13.24
N HIS A 251 -9.53 -1.34 -12.77
CA HIS A 251 -9.52 -0.15 -13.62
C HIS A 251 -8.33 0.75 -13.29
N THR A 252 -7.78 1.40 -14.29
CA THR A 252 -6.96 2.59 -14.07
C THR A 252 -7.84 3.70 -13.54
N THR A 253 -7.45 4.33 -12.45
CA THR A 253 -8.27 5.34 -11.77
C THR A 253 -7.66 6.72 -11.92
N MET A 254 -8.53 7.75 -12.02
CA MET A 254 -8.15 9.15 -12.11
C MET A 254 -8.94 9.96 -11.11
N SER A 255 -8.24 10.71 -10.25
CA SER A 255 -8.85 11.58 -9.25
C SER A 255 -8.26 12.98 -9.36
N PRO A 256 -9.01 13.99 -9.83
CA PRO A 256 -8.57 15.38 -9.82
C PRO A 256 -8.72 15.94 -8.40
N ASN A 257 -7.62 16.03 -7.66
CA ASN A 257 -7.63 16.32 -6.22
C ASN A 257 -7.30 17.76 -5.85
N VAL A 258 -6.55 18.48 -6.70
CA VAL A 258 -6.14 19.86 -6.44
C VAL A 258 -6.47 20.73 -7.64
N VAL A 259 -7.06 21.90 -7.37
CA VAL A 259 -7.22 22.98 -8.35
C VAL A 259 -6.57 24.23 -7.78
N ASN A 260 -5.60 24.75 -8.50
CA ASN A 260 -4.82 25.91 -8.07
C ASN A 260 -4.65 26.93 -9.22
N SER A 261 -4.26 28.15 -8.88
CA SER A 261 -3.77 29.13 -9.85
C SER A 261 -2.38 29.57 -9.40
N PRO A 262 -1.37 29.49 -10.28
CA PRO A 262 -0.02 29.95 -9.96
C PRO A 262 0.06 31.48 -9.85
N HIS A 263 -0.96 32.20 -10.32
CA HIS A 263 -1.04 33.66 -10.26
C HIS A 263 -1.94 34.13 -9.11
N GLU A 264 -1.66 35.32 -8.57
CA GLU A 264 -2.51 35.94 -7.55
C GLU A 264 -3.94 36.12 -8.08
N GLN A 265 -4.91 35.53 -7.35
CA GLN A 265 -6.33 35.59 -7.73
C GLN A 265 -7.06 36.74 -6.99
N LYS A 266 -7.91 37.44 -7.72
CA LYS A 266 -8.86 38.41 -7.19
C LYS A 266 -10.22 38.22 -7.83
N SER A 267 -11.28 38.43 -7.08
CA SER A 267 -12.68 38.26 -7.55
C SER A 267 -13.03 39.11 -8.78
N ASN A 268 -12.29 40.18 -9.03
CA ASN A 268 -12.51 41.08 -10.15
C ASN A 268 -11.62 40.82 -11.37
N ILE A 269 -10.87 39.72 -11.37
CA ILE A 269 -9.98 39.29 -12.48
C ILE A 269 -10.47 37.94 -13.04
N ILE A 270 -10.61 37.85 -14.34
CA ILE A 270 -10.79 36.56 -15.05
C ILE A 270 -9.42 35.87 -15.10
N PRO A 271 -9.26 34.64 -14.55
CA PRO A 271 -7.99 33.98 -14.53
C PRO A 271 -7.55 33.51 -15.94
N ASP A 272 -6.25 33.61 -16.17
CA ASP A 272 -5.60 33.21 -17.41
C ASP A 272 -4.96 31.83 -17.35
N LEU A 273 -4.76 31.27 -16.14
CA LEU A 273 -4.17 29.95 -15.94
C LEU A 273 -4.77 29.28 -14.69
N ILE A 274 -5.16 28.03 -14.86
CA ILE A 274 -5.54 27.11 -13.76
C ILE A 274 -4.73 25.82 -13.91
N GLU A 275 -4.19 25.33 -12.82
CA GLU A 275 -3.53 24.04 -12.71
C GLU A 275 -4.43 23.06 -11.95
N ILE A 276 -4.55 21.83 -12.49
CA ILE A 276 -5.30 20.73 -11.88
C ILE A 276 -4.30 19.60 -11.65
N GLU A 277 -4.18 19.13 -10.40
CA GLU A 277 -3.39 17.95 -10.11
C GLU A 277 -4.30 16.73 -10.03
N VAL A 278 -3.90 15.69 -10.76
CA VAL A 278 -4.67 14.45 -10.94
C VAL A 278 -3.82 13.29 -10.42
N ASP A 279 -4.35 12.58 -9.40
CA ASP A 279 -3.80 11.30 -8.98
C ASP A 279 -4.31 10.22 -9.94
N ILE A 280 -3.40 9.60 -10.68
CA ILE A 280 -3.68 8.50 -11.60
C ILE A 280 -2.99 7.25 -11.07
N ARG A 281 -3.76 6.16 -10.95
CA ARG A 281 -3.26 4.87 -10.50
C ARG A 281 -3.46 3.82 -11.58
N THR A 282 -2.34 3.27 -12.08
CA THR A 282 -2.32 2.32 -13.20
C THR A 282 -2.38 0.87 -12.73
N LEU A 283 -2.93 0.01 -13.56
CA LEU A 283 -2.90 -1.44 -13.35
C LEU A 283 -1.54 -2.04 -13.72
N PRO A 284 -1.22 -3.23 -13.22
CA PRO A 284 -0.03 -3.95 -13.65
C PRO A 284 0.07 -4.11 -15.17
N GLY A 285 1.22 -3.69 -15.73
CA GLY A 285 1.49 -3.70 -17.16
C GLY A 285 0.95 -2.50 -17.95
N GLU A 286 0.46 -1.47 -17.26
CA GLU A 286 0.16 -0.16 -17.85
C GLU A 286 1.27 0.83 -17.51
N GLY A 287 1.60 1.69 -18.47
CA GLY A 287 2.63 2.71 -18.35
C GLY A 287 2.14 4.08 -18.83
N PRO A 288 3.09 5.03 -19.05
CA PRO A 288 2.76 6.39 -19.44
C PRO A 288 1.95 6.50 -20.75
N GLU A 289 2.15 5.60 -21.71
CA GLU A 289 1.42 5.61 -23.00
C GLU A 289 -0.07 5.30 -22.80
N GLU A 290 -0.41 4.33 -21.93
CA GLU A 290 -1.78 4.00 -21.59
C GLU A 290 -2.42 5.16 -20.81
N VAL A 291 -1.69 5.81 -19.90
CA VAL A 291 -2.18 6.97 -19.16
C VAL A 291 -2.50 8.13 -20.11
N ASP A 292 -1.64 8.41 -21.07
CA ASP A 292 -1.88 9.44 -22.09
C ASP A 292 -3.10 9.11 -22.95
N ALA A 293 -3.30 7.84 -23.29
CA ALA A 293 -4.49 7.39 -24.02
C ALA A 293 -5.77 7.57 -23.19
N HIS A 294 -5.74 7.25 -21.90
CA HIS A 294 -6.85 7.46 -20.98
C HIS A 294 -7.17 8.95 -20.82
N LEU A 295 -6.16 9.80 -20.65
CA LEU A 295 -6.35 11.26 -20.54
C LEU A 295 -6.97 11.82 -21.83
N ARG A 296 -6.49 11.44 -22.99
CA ARG A 296 -7.06 11.86 -24.27
C ARG A 296 -8.51 11.41 -24.43
N ALA A 297 -8.81 10.17 -24.04
CA ALA A 297 -10.18 9.64 -24.08
C ALA A 297 -11.11 10.39 -23.11
N ALA A 298 -10.64 10.69 -21.89
CA ALA A 298 -11.40 11.43 -20.90
C ALA A 298 -11.68 12.88 -21.36
N LEU A 299 -10.64 13.56 -21.83
CA LEU A 299 -10.71 14.98 -22.20
C LEU A 299 -11.43 15.22 -23.53
N GLY A 300 -11.35 14.26 -24.48
CA GLY A 300 -11.99 14.38 -25.79
C GLY A 300 -11.49 15.62 -26.54
N ASP A 301 -12.43 16.50 -26.96
CA ASP A 301 -12.11 17.74 -27.67
C ASP A 301 -11.35 18.80 -26.85
N LEU A 302 -11.24 18.64 -25.54
CA LEU A 302 -10.43 19.48 -24.69
C LEU A 302 -8.96 19.05 -24.62
N ALA A 303 -8.60 17.85 -25.10
CA ALA A 303 -7.25 17.31 -24.97
C ALA A 303 -6.18 18.19 -25.63
N ASP A 304 -6.48 18.77 -26.79
CA ASP A 304 -5.55 19.66 -27.52
C ASP A 304 -5.52 21.10 -26.99
N ALA A 305 -6.42 21.41 -26.04
CA ALA A 305 -6.56 22.76 -25.44
C ALA A 305 -5.91 22.87 -24.06
N VAL A 306 -5.24 21.83 -23.60
CA VAL A 306 -4.57 21.77 -22.30
C VAL A 306 -3.14 21.29 -22.45
N GLU A 307 -2.28 21.64 -21.51
CA GLU A 307 -0.93 21.10 -21.37
C GLU A 307 -0.92 20.09 -20.24
N VAL A 308 -0.28 18.92 -20.45
CA VAL A 308 -0.16 17.87 -19.46
C VAL A 308 1.31 17.66 -19.11
N GLU A 309 1.63 17.74 -17.82
CA GLU A 309 2.96 17.49 -17.26
C GLU A 309 2.93 16.29 -16.33
N THR A 310 3.92 15.41 -16.41
CA THR A 310 4.14 14.36 -15.41
C THR A 310 4.78 14.97 -14.17
N VAL A 311 4.12 14.80 -13.02
CA VAL A 311 4.63 15.25 -11.71
C VAL A 311 5.38 14.14 -11.01
N LEU A 312 4.84 12.92 -11.06
CA LEU A 312 5.41 11.73 -10.45
C LEU A 312 5.01 10.51 -11.27
N ALA A 313 5.95 9.59 -11.47
CA ALA A 313 5.70 8.34 -12.17
C ALA A 313 6.47 7.19 -11.51
N TYR A 314 5.73 6.19 -11.03
CA TYR A 314 6.26 4.93 -10.53
C TYR A 314 5.48 3.78 -11.16
N PRO A 315 6.14 2.79 -11.76
CA PRO A 315 5.45 1.66 -12.37
C PRO A 315 4.73 0.81 -11.32
N SER A 316 3.67 0.14 -11.73
CA SER A 316 3.09 -0.94 -10.93
C SER A 316 4.09 -2.09 -10.81
N THR A 317 4.17 -2.67 -9.62
CA THR A 317 5.10 -3.76 -9.33
C THR A 317 4.38 -5.00 -8.82
N LEU A 318 4.87 -6.20 -9.20
CA LEU A 318 4.33 -7.49 -8.77
C LEU A 318 5.46 -8.46 -8.42
N SER A 319 5.27 -9.23 -7.35
CA SER A 319 6.09 -10.38 -6.97
C SER A 319 5.41 -11.70 -7.41
N PRO A 320 6.17 -12.71 -7.88
CA PRO A 320 5.64 -14.03 -8.19
C PRO A 320 5.21 -14.77 -6.92
N THR A 321 4.19 -15.64 -7.02
CA THR A 321 3.67 -16.44 -5.89
C THR A 321 4.22 -17.88 -5.85
N THR A 322 5.11 -18.22 -6.77
CA THR A 322 5.77 -19.54 -6.83
C THR A 322 7.19 -19.45 -6.29
N THR A 323 7.34 -19.09 -5.02
CA THR A 323 8.63 -18.83 -4.38
C THR A 323 8.77 -19.62 -3.07
N PRO A 324 10.01 -19.90 -2.64
CA PRO A 324 10.26 -20.53 -1.34
C PRO A 324 9.65 -19.78 -0.15
N LEU A 325 9.66 -18.43 -0.19
CA LEU A 325 9.06 -17.61 0.88
C LEU A 325 7.53 -17.76 0.90
N TRP A 326 6.86 -17.78 -0.27
CA TRP A 326 5.43 -18.03 -0.36
C TRP A 326 5.02 -19.35 0.27
N GLU A 327 5.76 -20.40 -0.04
CA GLU A 327 5.54 -21.71 0.59
C GLU A 327 5.78 -21.70 2.10
N SER A 328 6.79 -20.95 2.59
CA SER A 328 7.06 -20.83 4.03
C SER A 328 5.94 -20.10 4.76
N MET A 329 5.38 -19.04 4.16
CA MET A 329 4.19 -18.36 4.69
C MET A 329 2.98 -19.30 4.75
N GLN A 330 2.71 -20.06 3.68
CA GLN A 330 1.64 -21.07 3.66
C GLN A 330 1.77 -22.07 4.81
N ARG A 331 2.98 -22.60 5.04
CA ARG A 331 3.23 -23.52 6.14
C ARG A 331 3.08 -22.86 7.53
N ALA A 332 3.45 -21.60 7.66
CA ALA A 332 3.29 -20.84 8.91
C ALA A 332 1.80 -20.61 9.22
N VAL A 333 1.00 -20.23 8.22
CA VAL A 333 -0.47 -20.07 8.35
C VAL A 333 -1.13 -21.39 8.72
N ALA A 334 -0.72 -22.51 8.11
CA ALA A 334 -1.32 -23.81 8.36
C ALA A 334 -1.11 -24.35 9.79
N LYS A 335 -0.21 -23.77 10.59
CA LYS A 335 -0.01 -24.20 11.98
C LYS A 335 -1.23 -23.87 12.86
N PRO A 336 -1.67 -22.60 12.98
CA PRO A 336 -2.89 -22.26 13.71
C PRO A 336 -4.18 -22.56 12.91
N PHE A 337 -4.12 -22.52 11.56
CA PHE A 337 -5.27 -22.68 10.67
C PHE A 337 -4.99 -23.75 9.60
N PRO A 338 -5.12 -25.05 9.94
CA PRO A 338 -4.70 -26.14 9.04
C PRO A 338 -5.48 -26.25 7.72
N THR A 339 -6.65 -25.64 7.64
CA THR A 339 -7.53 -25.63 6.45
C THR A 339 -7.40 -24.34 5.64
N ALA A 340 -6.58 -23.39 6.10
CA ALA A 340 -6.41 -22.12 5.42
C ALA A 340 -5.39 -22.18 4.29
N ASP A 341 -5.69 -21.49 3.20
CA ASP A 341 -4.74 -21.18 2.13
C ASP A 341 -4.39 -19.70 2.16
N ILE A 342 -3.22 -19.33 1.61
CA ILE A 342 -2.88 -17.93 1.39
C ILE A 342 -3.29 -17.50 -0.02
N ALA A 343 -3.87 -16.29 -0.13
CA ALA A 343 -4.36 -15.74 -1.38
C ALA A 343 -3.61 -14.45 -1.75
N ALA A 344 -3.19 -14.38 -3.01
CA ALA A 344 -2.50 -13.21 -3.54
C ALA A 344 -3.46 -12.06 -3.83
N HIS A 345 -3.13 -10.86 -3.36
CA HIS A 345 -3.93 -9.64 -3.53
C HIS A 345 -3.07 -8.49 -4.07
N LEU A 346 -3.76 -7.51 -4.68
CA LEU A 346 -3.17 -6.26 -5.14
C LEU A 346 -3.54 -5.14 -4.16
N ILE A 347 -2.56 -4.36 -3.74
CA ILE A 347 -2.81 -3.10 -3.04
C ILE A 347 -3.12 -2.00 -4.07
N VAL A 348 -4.11 -1.17 -3.77
CA VAL A 348 -4.49 -0.07 -4.67
C VAL A 348 -3.72 1.22 -4.38
N GLY A 349 -3.09 1.29 -3.22
CA GLY A 349 -2.10 2.28 -2.81
C GLY A 349 -0.69 1.92 -3.29
N PHE A 350 0.31 2.37 -2.56
CA PHE A 350 1.71 1.95 -2.71
C PHE A 350 2.32 1.70 -1.32
N THR A 351 3.43 1.00 -1.29
CA THR A 351 4.21 0.70 -0.08
C THR A 351 5.71 0.77 -0.39
N ASP A 352 6.53 0.70 0.63
CA ASP A 352 7.98 0.57 0.46
C ASP A 352 8.43 -0.73 -0.26
N SER A 353 7.52 -1.71 -0.41
CA SER A 353 7.75 -2.92 -1.21
C SER A 353 8.20 -2.62 -2.64
N ARG A 354 7.71 -1.52 -3.24
CA ARG A 354 8.06 -1.12 -4.60
C ARG A 354 9.57 -0.94 -4.78
N VAL A 355 10.24 -0.37 -3.79
CA VAL A 355 11.68 -0.12 -3.83
C VAL A 355 12.44 -1.43 -4.01
N TYR A 356 12.08 -2.46 -3.26
CA TYR A 356 12.70 -3.78 -3.39
C TYR A 356 12.36 -4.46 -4.72
N ARG A 357 11.11 -4.38 -5.17
CA ARG A 357 10.68 -4.96 -6.46
C ARG A 357 11.36 -4.27 -7.65
N GLU A 358 11.58 -2.96 -7.59
CA GLU A 358 12.36 -2.21 -8.59
C GLU A 358 13.82 -2.68 -8.66
N HIS A 359 14.39 -3.15 -7.55
CA HIS A 359 15.71 -3.80 -7.50
C HIS A 359 15.67 -5.30 -7.84
N GLY A 360 14.55 -5.80 -8.37
CA GLY A 360 14.39 -7.21 -8.74
C GLY A 360 14.26 -8.17 -7.58
N ARG A 361 13.96 -7.68 -6.36
CA ARG A 361 13.71 -8.49 -5.18
C ARG A 361 12.24 -8.89 -5.08
N VAL A 362 11.96 -9.91 -4.26
CA VAL A 362 10.60 -10.40 -4.02
C VAL A 362 10.08 -9.83 -2.70
N ALA A 363 8.96 -9.09 -2.74
CA ALA A 363 8.38 -8.51 -1.56
C ALA A 363 6.89 -8.86 -1.43
N TYR A 364 6.46 -9.23 -0.21
CA TYR A 364 5.07 -9.52 0.11
C TYR A 364 4.60 -8.71 1.31
N GLY A 365 3.37 -8.19 1.20
CA GLY A 365 2.65 -7.71 2.36
C GLY A 365 2.03 -8.89 3.10
N ALA A 366 2.35 -9.05 4.38
CA ALA A 366 2.03 -10.24 5.15
C ALA A 366 1.69 -9.93 6.61
N GLY A 367 0.93 -10.84 7.19
CA GLY A 367 0.53 -10.87 8.59
C GLY A 367 -0.32 -12.09 8.84
N LEU A 368 -0.83 -12.22 10.05
CA LEU A 368 -1.85 -13.20 10.39
C LEU A 368 -2.69 -12.66 11.55
N PHE A 369 -3.93 -12.32 11.26
CA PHE A 369 -4.82 -11.71 12.25
C PHE A 369 -5.83 -12.71 12.81
N SER A 370 -6.54 -12.30 13.85
CA SER A 370 -7.63 -13.08 14.44
C SER A 370 -8.78 -13.20 13.42
N PRO A 371 -9.45 -14.37 13.33
CA PRO A 371 -10.66 -14.51 12.53
C PRO A 371 -11.81 -13.59 12.96
N SER A 372 -11.74 -12.99 14.16
CA SER A 372 -12.71 -12.01 14.63
C SER A 372 -12.56 -10.62 13.99
N LEU A 373 -11.41 -10.34 13.37
CA LEU A 373 -11.15 -9.09 12.66
C LEU A 373 -11.61 -9.24 11.21
N ASP A 374 -12.79 -8.75 10.89
CA ASP A 374 -13.32 -8.78 9.53
C ASP A 374 -12.70 -7.70 8.63
N ALA A 375 -12.73 -7.97 7.32
CA ALA A 375 -12.09 -7.11 6.32
C ALA A 375 -12.66 -5.67 6.27
N ILE A 376 -13.95 -5.50 6.58
CA ILE A 376 -14.61 -4.18 6.58
C ILE A 376 -14.11 -3.38 7.77
N SER A 377 -14.20 -3.94 8.97
CA SER A 377 -13.72 -3.31 10.21
C SER A 377 -12.23 -2.96 10.11
N TYR A 378 -11.42 -3.83 9.51
CA TYR A 378 -10.00 -3.57 9.28
C TYR A 378 -9.80 -2.38 8.32
N SER A 379 -10.50 -2.39 7.17
CA SER A 379 -10.39 -1.33 6.17
C SER A 379 -10.83 0.05 6.70
N ASP A 380 -11.90 0.10 7.49
CA ASP A 380 -12.44 1.35 8.04
C ASP A 380 -11.51 1.99 9.10
N ARG A 381 -10.57 1.20 9.67
CA ARG A 381 -9.60 1.70 10.66
C ARG A 381 -8.38 2.36 10.02
N PHE A 382 -8.04 2.05 8.76
CA PHE A 382 -6.92 2.69 8.05
C PHE A 382 -7.12 4.19 7.94
N HIS A 383 -6.14 4.96 8.44
CA HIS A 383 -6.15 6.43 8.47
C HIS A 383 -7.40 7.04 9.14
N GLY A 384 -8.28 6.19 9.69
CA GLY A 384 -9.50 6.59 10.39
C GLY A 384 -9.25 7.07 11.81
N ASN A 385 -10.33 7.51 12.47
CA ASN A 385 -10.32 7.72 13.92
C ASN A 385 -10.54 6.39 14.65
N ASP A 386 -10.15 6.32 15.92
CA ASP A 386 -10.33 5.14 16.76
C ASP A 386 -9.67 3.88 16.19
N GLU A 387 -8.52 4.06 15.53
CA GLU A 387 -7.68 2.99 15.01
C GLU A 387 -7.24 2.08 16.17
N ARG A 388 -7.43 0.78 15.99
CA ARG A 388 -7.12 -0.22 17.03
C ARG A 388 -6.97 -1.62 16.44
N ILE A 389 -6.21 -2.45 17.12
CA ILE A 389 -5.98 -3.86 16.77
C ILE A 389 -6.14 -4.75 18.00
N ASP A 390 -6.76 -5.90 17.88
CA ASP A 390 -6.87 -6.85 18.99
C ASP A 390 -5.53 -7.53 19.31
N VAL A 391 -5.33 -7.85 20.60
CA VAL A 391 -4.08 -8.46 21.09
C VAL A 391 -3.86 -9.86 20.50
N GLU A 392 -4.92 -10.59 20.14
CA GLU A 392 -4.81 -11.90 19.50
C GLU A 392 -4.19 -11.78 18.10
N SER A 393 -4.60 -10.78 17.31
CA SER A 393 -4.02 -10.48 16.00
C SER A 393 -2.53 -10.15 16.10
N MET A 394 -2.10 -9.39 17.11
CA MET A 394 -0.68 -9.12 17.34
C MET A 394 0.10 -10.39 17.71
N ALA A 395 -0.47 -11.25 18.55
CA ALA A 395 0.14 -12.52 18.94
C ALA A 395 0.27 -13.49 17.75
N LEU A 396 -0.80 -13.62 16.95
CA LEU A 396 -0.81 -14.44 15.73
C LEU A 396 0.21 -13.93 14.72
N SER A 397 0.29 -12.62 14.47
CA SER A 397 1.26 -12.02 13.55
C SER A 397 2.70 -12.23 14.03
N THR A 398 2.97 -12.05 15.33
CA THR A 398 4.29 -12.33 15.90
C THR A 398 4.70 -13.78 15.68
N GLN A 399 3.78 -14.73 15.96
CA GLN A 399 4.06 -16.16 15.77
C GLN A 399 4.20 -16.51 14.28
N PHE A 400 3.41 -15.90 13.41
CA PHE A 400 3.50 -16.08 11.96
C PHE A 400 4.87 -15.66 11.42
N PHE A 401 5.37 -14.48 11.79
CA PHE A 401 6.69 -14.03 11.37
C PHE A 401 7.80 -14.93 11.92
N LEU A 402 7.72 -15.32 13.18
CA LEU A 402 8.67 -16.24 13.80
C LEU A 402 8.72 -17.59 13.07
N ASP A 403 7.56 -18.15 12.76
CA ASP A 403 7.45 -19.45 12.09
C ASP A 403 7.88 -19.38 10.63
N THR A 404 7.54 -18.30 9.93
CA THR A 404 7.95 -18.08 8.54
C THR A 404 9.45 -17.93 8.43
N VAL A 405 10.08 -17.11 9.28
CA VAL A 405 11.54 -16.92 9.28
C VAL A 405 12.27 -18.20 9.63
N ARG A 406 11.80 -18.98 10.60
CA ARG A 406 12.40 -20.27 10.95
C ARG A 406 12.29 -21.30 9.83
N ASP A 407 11.13 -21.39 9.20
CA ASP A 407 10.93 -22.33 8.10
C ASP A 407 11.78 -21.93 6.89
N PHE A 408 11.72 -20.67 6.47
CA PHE A 408 12.50 -20.15 5.35
C PHE A 408 14.02 -20.23 5.62
N GLY A 409 14.49 -19.75 6.77
CA GLY A 409 15.91 -19.67 7.10
C GLY A 409 16.61 -21.00 7.35
N THR A 410 15.88 -22.13 7.44
CA THR A 410 16.48 -23.46 7.67
C THR A 410 16.39 -24.39 6.46
N ARG A 411 15.51 -24.10 5.50
CA ARG A 411 15.32 -24.98 4.33
C ARG A 411 16.42 -24.82 3.31
N ASP A 412 16.55 -25.88 2.50
CA ASP A 412 17.34 -25.82 1.27
C ASP A 412 16.44 -25.29 0.14
N HIS A 413 16.84 -24.20 -0.48
CA HIS A 413 16.12 -23.52 -1.55
C HIS A 413 16.78 -23.72 -2.93
N ARG A 414 17.72 -24.69 -3.02
CA ARG A 414 18.41 -25.04 -4.27
C ARG A 414 17.61 -26.02 -5.11
#